data_0c34c226a9c10a60651a574d544e61c7
#
_entry.id   0c34c226a9c10a60651a574d544e61c7
#
_cell.length_a   1.000
_cell.length_b   1.000
_cell.length_c   1.000
_cell.angle_alpha   90.00
_cell.angle_beta   90.00
_cell.angle_gamma   90.00
#
_symmetry.space_group_name_H-M   'P 1'
#
loop_
_entity.id
_entity.type
_entity.pdbx_description
1 polymer ?
#
loop_
_entity_poly.entity_id
_entity_poly.type
_entity_poly.pdbx_seq_one_letter_code
_entity_poly.pdbx_strand_id
1 'polypeptide(L)'
;MKNKLIANLNLIMLLCLAILSGSCEKDRYSVDVVTDSEMKADIYSRSVDTLHFESSRYILEAELYRDFFPGGPVQKERPLIASVYLVNIDSLPVSPNLDVQKLYVINNDLIWYAALNQGVQPNVPDFKLNKLNNNGPEWDTDILVDVVIEIRSTQTNERFLLMAKDINIDALW
;
A
#
# COMPACT_ATOMS: atom_id res chain seq x y z
N MET A 1 -12.95 -45.69 -43.85
CA MET A 1 -12.02 -44.57 -43.48
C MET A 1 -12.73 -43.39 -42.85
N LYS A 2 -13.97 -43.03 -43.24
CA LYS A 2 -14.69 -41.85 -42.68
C LYS A 2 -14.94 -41.92 -41.14
N ASN A 3 -15.23 -43.08 -40.58
CA ASN A 3 -15.57 -43.20 -39.16
C ASN A 3 -14.37 -42.97 -38.20
N LYS A 4 -13.13 -43.26 -38.63
CA LYS A 4 -11.93 -42.97 -37.83
C LYS A 4 -11.60 -41.50 -37.78
N LEU A 5 -11.91 -40.75 -38.85
CA LEU A 5 -11.68 -39.33 -38.92
C LEU A 5 -12.60 -38.51 -37.94
N ILE A 6 -13.87 -38.95 -37.86
CA ILE A 6 -14.87 -38.35 -36.98
C ILE A 6 -14.55 -38.59 -35.51
N ALA A 7 -14.08 -39.81 -35.16
CA ALA A 7 -13.68 -40.15 -33.80
C ALA A 7 -12.48 -39.35 -33.33
N ASN A 8 -11.48 -39.11 -34.19
CA ASN A 8 -10.33 -38.29 -33.87
C ASN A 8 -10.68 -36.77 -33.71
N LEU A 9 -11.62 -36.31 -34.53
CA LEU A 9 -12.07 -34.90 -34.46
C LEU A 9 -12.79 -34.63 -33.10
N ASN A 10 -13.66 -35.57 -32.68
CA ASN A 10 -14.36 -35.48 -31.40
C ASN A 10 -13.41 -35.55 -30.21
N LEU A 11 -12.34 -36.36 -30.28
CA LEU A 11 -11.33 -36.49 -29.22
C LEU A 11 -10.53 -35.18 -29.09
N ILE A 12 -10.15 -34.54 -30.19
CA ILE A 12 -9.44 -33.26 -30.19
C ILE A 12 -10.33 -32.13 -29.64
N MET A 13 -11.62 -32.13 -30.01
CA MET A 13 -12.58 -31.13 -29.52
C MET A 13 -12.82 -31.28 -28.01
N LEU A 14 -12.87 -32.52 -27.49
CA LEU A 14 -12.99 -32.79 -26.06
C LEU A 14 -11.73 -32.38 -25.27
N LEU A 15 -10.54 -32.55 -25.87
CA LEU A 15 -9.27 -32.15 -25.27
C LEU A 15 -9.14 -30.63 -25.22
N CYS A 16 -9.60 -29.91 -26.23
CA CYS A 16 -9.62 -28.43 -26.24
C CYS A 16 -10.59 -27.83 -25.21
N LEU A 17 -11.74 -28.48 -24.95
CA LEU A 17 -12.68 -28.03 -23.92
C LEU A 17 -12.10 -28.19 -22.48
N ALA A 18 -11.26 -29.20 -22.26
CA ALA A 18 -10.63 -29.42 -20.95
C ALA A 18 -9.54 -28.39 -20.61
N ILE A 19 -8.96 -27.72 -21.61
CA ILE A 19 -7.94 -26.68 -21.41
C ILE A 19 -8.57 -25.31 -21.09
N LEU A 20 -9.85 -25.09 -21.45
CA LEU A 20 -10.56 -23.84 -21.17
C LEU A 20 -11.17 -23.77 -19.77
N SER A 21 -11.13 -24.86 -18.99
CA SER A 21 -11.48 -24.84 -17.58
C SER A 21 -10.27 -24.51 -16.67
N GLY A 22 -9.25 -23.84 -17.23
CA GLY A 22 -8.21 -23.18 -16.46
C GLY A 22 -8.88 -22.19 -15.51
N SER A 23 -8.91 -22.55 -14.25
CA SER A 23 -9.44 -21.80 -13.13
C SER A 23 -9.02 -20.33 -13.27
N CYS A 24 -10.00 -19.46 -13.39
CA CYS A 24 -9.84 -18.09 -12.98
C CYS A 24 -9.57 -18.17 -11.47
N GLU A 25 -8.33 -18.39 -11.08
CA GLU A 25 -7.87 -18.21 -9.72
C GLU A 25 -8.09 -16.71 -9.48
N LYS A 26 -9.12 -16.44 -8.69
CA LYS A 26 -9.45 -15.10 -8.22
C LYS A 26 -8.16 -14.57 -7.63
N ASP A 27 -7.56 -13.56 -8.28
CA ASP A 27 -6.36 -12.90 -7.80
C ASP A 27 -6.59 -12.59 -6.31
N ARG A 28 -6.03 -13.42 -5.43
CA ARG A 28 -5.83 -13.03 -4.05
C ARG A 28 -4.95 -11.81 -4.15
N TYR A 29 -5.42 -10.70 -3.65
CA TYR A 29 -4.63 -9.49 -3.54
C TYR A 29 -3.30 -9.88 -2.91
N SER A 30 -2.27 -10.00 -3.73
CA SER A 30 -0.93 -10.27 -3.22
C SER A 30 -0.48 -9.01 -2.50
N VAL A 31 -0.31 -9.11 -1.19
CA VAL A 31 0.29 -8.04 -0.41
C VAL A 31 1.78 -8.07 -0.73
N ASP A 32 2.29 -6.98 -1.28
CA ASP A 32 3.70 -6.89 -1.66
C ASP A 32 4.58 -6.67 -0.42
N VAL A 33 4.96 -7.78 0.22
CA VAL A 33 5.94 -7.80 1.32
C VAL A 33 7.21 -8.46 0.83
N VAL A 34 8.33 -7.78 0.99
CA VAL A 34 9.65 -8.27 0.58
C VAL A 34 10.66 -8.19 1.73
N THR A 35 11.69 -9.03 1.63
CA THR A 35 12.91 -8.91 2.44
C THR A 35 14.03 -8.48 1.49
N ASP A 36 14.36 -7.19 1.51
CA ASP A 36 15.36 -6.59 0.63
C ASP A 36 16.20 -5.58 1.42
N SER A 37 17.41 -6.00 1.77
CA SER A 37 18.33 -5.19 2.57
C SER A 37 18.88 -3.98 1.81
N GLU A 38 19.02 -4.07 0.49
CA GLU A 38 19.50 -2.95 -0.34
C GLU A 38 18.39 -1.88 -0.45
N MET A 39 17.17 -2.30 -0.73
CA MET A 39 16.01 -1.41 -0.73
C MET A 39 15.81 -0.74 0.62
N LYS A 40 15.92 -1.50 1.73
CA LYS A 40 15.83 -0.96 3.09
C LYS A 40 16.89 0.11 3.32
N ALA A 41 18.16 -0.18 2.99
CA ALA A 41 19.27 0.76 3.15
C ALA A 41 19.08 2.03 2.30
N ASP A 42 18.60 1.90 1.05
CA ASP A 42 18.31 3.04 0.18
C ASP A 42 17.20 3.91 0.78
N ILE A 43 16.09 3.31 1.24
CA ILE A 43 14.99 4.04 1.88
C ILE A 43 15.51 4.84 3.08
N TYR A 44 16.23 4.20 4.01
CA TYR A 44 16.75 4.91 5.21
C TYR A 44 17.75 6.00 4.86
N SER A 45 18.61 5.79 3.87
CA SER A 45 19.65 6.76 3.49
C SER A 45 19.10 8.03 2.84
N ARG A 46 17.94 7.92 2.20
CA ARG A 46 17.28 9.01 1.45
C ARG A 46 16.12 9.66 2.20
N SER A 47 15.63 9.02 3.25
CA SER A 47 14.51 9.53 4.02
C SER A 47 14.93 10.68 4.91
N VAL A 48 14.02 11.64 5.06
CA VAL A 48 14.13 12.76 5.99
C VAL A 48 12.92 12.76 6.93
N ASP A 49 13.10 13.28 8.14
CA ASP A 49 12.00 13.44 9.11
C ASP A 49 11.18 14.72 8.82
N THR A 50 11.80 15.68 8.13
CA THR A 50 11.15 16.93 7.71
C THR A 50 11.56 17.24 6.27
N LEU A 51 10.56 17.38 5.40
CA LEU A 51 10.74 17.81 4.02
C LEU A 51 10.60 19.33 3.94
N HIS A 52 11.63 20.00 3.40
CA HIS A 52 11.54 21.40 3.02
C HIS A 52 11.19 21.48 1.53
N PHE A 53 10.04 22.03 1.22
CA PHE A 53 9.58 22.20 -0.16
C PHE A 53 8.96 23.56 -0.36
N GLU A 54 9.41 24.31 -1.37
CA GLU A 54 9.07 25.73 -1.55
C GLU A 54 9.41 26.50 -0.27
N SER A 55 8.45 27.22 0.32
CA SER A 55 8.62 27.97 1.57
C SER A 55 8.02 27.27 2.80
N SER A 56 7.67 25.99 2.68
CA SER A 56 6.95 25.23 3.72
C SER A 56 7.74 24.01 4.18
N ARG A 57 7.40 23.56 5.38
CA ARG A 57 7.95 22.36 6.02
C ARG A 57 6.88 21.32 6.20
N TYR A 58 7.20 20.08 5.86
CA TYR A 58 6.27 18.95 5.92
C TYR A 58 6.82 17.84 6.77
N ILE A 59 5.94 17.22 7.56
CA ILE A 59 6.22 15.99 8.30
C ILE A 59 5.21 14.91 7.88
N LEU A 60 5.54 13.66 8.21
CA LEU A 60 4.64 12.52 8.10
C LEU A 60 3.99 12.23 9.45
N GLU A 61 2.66 12.21 9.49
CA GLU A 61 1.89 11.55 10.53
C GLU A 61 1.32 10.24 9.95
N ALA A 62 1.33 9.17 10.74
CA ALA A 62 0.82 7.87 10.30
C ALA A 62 0.01 7.20 11.41
N GLU A 63 -1.10 6.59 11.01
CA GLU A 63 -1.96 5.75 11.84
C GLU A 63 -2.04 4.37 11.19
N LEU A 64 -1.58 3.36 11.90
CA LEU A 64 -1.59 1.98 11.46
C LEU A 64 -2.49 1.16 12.40
N TYR A 65 -3.44 0.42 11.83
CA TYR A 65 -4.34 -0.38 12.66
C TYR A 65 -4.89 -1.60 11.94
N ARG A 66 -5.31 -2.59 12.73
CA ARG A 66 -6.10 -3.74 12.29
C ARG A 66 -7.47 -3.69 12.96
N ASP A 67 -8.53 -3.88 12.15
CA ASP A 67 -9.91 -3.81 12.62
C ASP A 67 -10.39 -5.19 13.09
N PHE A 68 -10.72 -5.29 14.38
CA PHE A 68 -11.24 -6.48 15.04
C PHE A 68 -12.71 -6.34 15.48
N PHE A 69 -13.40 -5.28 15.08
CA PHE A 69 -14.81 -5.10 15.44
C PHE A 69 -15.67 -6.30 15.03
N PRO A 70 -16.50 -6.83 15.96
CA PRO A 70 -17.47 -7.86 15.65
C PRO A 70 -18.62 -7.23 14.83
N GLY A 71 -18.94 -7.81 13.66
CA GLY A 71 -20.10 -7.39 12.84
C GLY A 71 -19.79 -6.80 11.48
N GLY A 72 -18.52 -6.65 11.13
CA GLY A 72 -18.11 -6.42 9.75
C GLY A 72 -18.41 -7.66 8.89
N PRO A 73 -18.36 -7.55 7.55
CA PRO A 73 -18.39 -8.73 6.71
C PRO A 73 -17.35 -9.71 7.26
N VAL A 74 -17.70 -11.01 7.35
CA VAL A 74 -16.82 -12.07 7.88
C VAL A 74 -15.61 -12.16 6.96
N GLN A 75 -14.70 -11.22 7.08
CA GLN A 75 -13.39 -11.28 6.47
C GLN A 75 -12.57 -12.23 7.33
N LYS A 76 -12.21 -13.38 6.77
CA LYS A 76 -11.24 -14.28 7.39
C LYS A 76 -9.88 -13.59 7.58
N GLU A 77 -9.64 -12.55 6.82
CA GLU A 77 -8.40 -11.78 6.77
C GLU A 77 -8.68 -10.38 7.32
N ARG A 78 -7.83 -9.93 8.22
CA ARG A 78 -7.91 -8.60 8.84
C ARG A 78 -6.65 -7.82 8.47
N PRO A 79 -6.60 -7.26 7.25
CA PRO A 79 -5.42 -6.61 6.74
C PRO A 79 -5.06 -5.37 7.57
N LEU A 80 -3.79 -5.03 7.57
CA LEU A 80 -3.30 -3.76 8.10
C LEU A 80 -3.86 -2.61 7.27
N ILE A 81 -4.39 -1.62 7.94
CA ILE A 81 -4.85 -0.36 7.36
C ILE A 81 -3.82 0.70 7.73
N ALA A 82 -3.34 1.42 6.72
CA ALA A 82 -2.42 2.53 6.88
C ALA A 82 -3.09 3.83 6.43
N SER A 83 -3.34 4.72 7.37
CA SER A 83 -3.76 6.10 7.11
C SER A 83 -2.57 7.02 7.34
N VAL A 84 -2.17 7.75 6.31
CA VAL A 84 -1.00 8.64 6.37
C VAL A 84 -1.40 10.07 6.02
N TYR A 85 -0.74 11.02 6.65
CA TYR A 85 -0.98 12.45 6.46
C TYR A 85 0.34 13.15 6.15
N LEU A 86 0.41 13.80 4.99
CA LEU A 86 1.41 14.82 4.74
C LEU A 86 0.95 16.09 5.42
N VAL A 87 1.68 16.56 6.43
CA VAL A 87 1.29 17.70 7.27
C VAL A 87 2.22 18.86 7.03
N ASN A 88 1.66 19.99 6.62
CA ASN A 88 2.39 21.26 6.59
C ASN A 88 2.41 21.87 8.00
N ILE A 89 3.57 21.82 8.66
CA ILE A 89 3.70 22.28 10.06
C ILE A 89 3.67 23.81 10.20
N ASP A 90 3.74 24.53 9.10
CA ASP A 90 3.59 26.00 9.08
C ASP A 90 2.11 26.41 8.98
N SER A 91 1.18 25.43 9.05
CA SER A 91 -0.28 25.62 9.01
C SER A 91 -0.79 26.31 7.73
N LEU A 92 -0.01 26.23 6.66
CA LEU A 92 -0.42 26.66 5.33
C LEU A 92 -1.01 25.48 4.56
N PRO A 93 -1.88 25.71 3.57
CA PRO A 93 -2.38 24.61 2.72
C PRO A 93 -1.24 23.77 2.15
N VAL A 94 -1.47 22.45 2.02
CA VAL A 94 -0.50 21.57 1.36
C VAL A 94 -0.33 22.02 -0.08
N SER A 95 0.93 22.12 -0.55
CA SER A 95 1.22 22.52 -1.91
C SER A 95 0.56 21.58 -2.92
N PRO A 96 -0.19 22.09 -3.93
CA PRO A 96 -0.76 21.28 -4.99
C PRO A 96 0.31 20.62 -5.90
N ASN A 97 1.57 21.05 -5.74
CA ASN A 97 2.70 20.54 -6.47
C ASN A 97 3.32 19.27 -5.84
N LEU A 98 2.80 18.82 -4.69
CA LEU A 98 3.19 17.59 -4.02
C LEU A 98 2.15 16.49 -4.23
N ASP A 99 2.59 15.34 -4.75
CA ASP A 99 1.76 14.16 -4.98
C ASP A 99 2.32 12.97 -4.19
N VAL A 100 1.58 12.53 -3.17
CA VAL A 100 1.94 11.39 -2.33
C VAL A 100 1.52 10.11 -3.03
N GLN A 101 2.49 9.27 -3.43
CA GLN A 101 2.25 8.16 -4.35
C GLN A 101 2.35 6.78 -3.71
N LYS A 102 3.37 6.55 -2.88
CA LYS A 102 3.68 5.23 -2.32
C LYS A 102 3.88 5.27 -0.83
N LEU A 103 3.59 4.14 -0.23
CA LEU A 103 3.83 3.81 1.16
C LEU A 103 4.89 2.71 1.23
N TYR A 104 5.76 2.80 2.22
CA TYR A 104 6.62 1.72 2.70
C TYR A 104 6.42 1.62 4.20
N VAL A 105 6.12 0.43 4.71
CA VAL A 105 6.09 0.15 6.15
C VAL A 105 7.16 -0.90 6.43
N ILE A 106 8.07 -0.59 7.34
CA ILE A 106 9.27 -1.39 7.61
C ILE A 106 9.12 -2.01 9.00
N ASN A 107 8.97 -3.35 9.02
CA ASN A 107 8.93 -4.17 10.22
C ASN A 107 10.17 -5.06 10.25
N ASN A 108 11.19 -4.68 11.00
CA ASN A 108 12.48 -5.34 11.00
C ASN A 108 13.06 -5.45 9.57
N ASP A 109 13.19 -6.68 9.03
CA ASP A 109 13.70 -6.92 7.67
C ASP A 109 12.60 -7.03 6.61
N LEU A 110 11.34 -6.93 7.02
CA LEU A 110 10.19 -6.98 6.13
C LEU A 110 9.80 -5.57 5.70
N ILE A 111 9.55 -5.38 4.42
CA ILE A 111 9.06 -4.12 3.84
C ILE A 111 7.74 -4.42 3.15
N TRP A 112 6.66 -3.85 3.66
CA TRP A 112 5.41 -3.75 2.91
C TRP A 112 5.41 -2.46 2.11
N TYR A 113 5.20 -2.56 0.80
CA TYR A 113 5.07 -1.37 -0.03
C TYR A 113 3.77 -1.42 -0.84
N ALA A 114 3.14 -0.26 -1.01
CA ALA A 114 1.85 -0.15 -1.67
C ALA A 114 1.66 1.24 -2.30
N ALA A 115 0.79 1.30 -3.31
CA ALA A 115 0.27 2.57 -3.80
C ALA A 115 -0.72 3.15 -2.77
N LEU A 116 -0.74 4.46 -2.65
CA LEU A 116 -1.66 5.18 -1.78
C LEU A 116 -2.84 5.74 -2.56
N ASN A 117 -4.04 5.49 -2.06
CA ASN A 117 -5.27 6.05 -2.58
C ASN A 117 -5.64 7.34 -1.83
N GLN A 118 -6.55 8.14 -2.41
CA GLN A 118 -7.10 9.28 -1.70
C GLN A 118 -7.83 8.80 -0.44
N GLY A 119 -7.47 9.34 0.72
CA GLY A 119 -8.21 9.10 1.97
C GLY A 119 -9.59 9.77 1.91
N VAL A 120 -10.57 9.14 2.55
CA VAL A 120 -11.97 9.61 2.60
C VAL A 120 -12.30 10.05 4.03
N GLN A 121 -11.43 10.84 4.66
CA GLN A 121 -11.79 11.41 5.95
C GLN A 121 -12.50 12.76 5.75
N PRO A 122 -13.72 12.92 6.29
CA PRO A 122 -14.39 14.21 6.28
C PRO A 122 -13.63 15.20 7.20
N ASN A 123 -13.56 16.46 6.78
CA ASN A 123 -12.99 17.57 7.56
C ASN A 123 -11.46 17.50 7.82
N VAL A 124 -10.68 16.93 6.90
CA VAL A 124 -9.22 17.07 6.95
C VAL A 124 -8.88 18.56 6.68
N PRO A 125 -8.12 19.22 7.56
CA PRO A 125 -7.72 20.62 7.34
C PRO A 125 -6.83 20.78 6.09
N ASP A 126 -6.85 21.92 5.44
CA ASP A 126 -6.11 22.21 4.21
C ASP A 126 -4.58 22.01 4.36
N PHE A 127 -4.06 22.12 5.57
CA PHE A 127 -2.65 21.90 5.87
C PHE A 127 -2.29 20.39 6.03
N LYS A 128 -3.26 19.48 5.85
CA LYS A 128 -3.05 18.02 5.86
C LYS A 128 -3.57 17.40 4.57
N LEU A 129 -2.80 16.51 3.98
CA LEU A 129 -3.21 15.66 2.86
C LEU A 129 -3.28 14.21 3.35
N ASN A 130 -4.50 13.66 3.43
CA ASN A 130 -4.72 12.26 3.82
C ASN A 130 -4.63 11.32 2.62
N LYS A 131 -3.93 10.21 2.81
CA LYS A 131 -3.85 9.08 1.90
C LYS A 131 -4.02 7.77 2.66
N LEU A 132 -4.53 6.74 2.00
CA LEU A 132 -4.94 5.48 2.62
C LEU A 132 -4.50 4.28 1.77
N ASN A 133 -4.07 3.21 2.46
CA ASN A 133 -4.10 1.84 1.93
C ASN A 133 -4.69 0.90 2.98
N ASN A 134 -5.62 0.05 2.58
CA ASN A 134 -6.36 -0.88 3.45
C ASN A 134 -6.11 -2.35 3.11
N ASN A 135 -5.01 -2.65 2.46
CA ASN A 135 -4.67 -4.00 2.01
C ASN A 135 -3.24 -4.37 2.42
N GLY A 136 -2.91 -4.16 3.69
CA GLY A 136 -1.60 -4.48 4.23
C GLY A 136 -1.49 -5.92 4.76
N PRO A 137 -0.28 -6.32 5.19
CA PRO A 137 -0.03 -7.63 5.78
C PRO A 137 -0.74 -7.81 7.12
N GLU A 138 -1.00 -9.04 7.51
CA GLU A 138 -1.57 -9.38 8.82
C GLU A 138 -0.49 -9.44 9.92
N TRP A 139 0.30 -8.38 10.05
CA TRP A 139 1.29 -8.29 11.13
C TRP A 139 0.62 -8.17 12.50
N ASP A 140 1.34 -8.53 13.55
CA ASP A 140 0.86 -8.39 14.92
C ASP A 140 0.58 -6.93 15.26
N THR A 141 -0.37 -6.73 16.18
CA THR A 141 -0.61 -5.41 16.80
C THR A 141 0.32 -5.20 17.99
N ASP A 142 0.38 -3.99 18.50
CA ASP A 142 1.27 -3.57 19.58
C ASP A 142 2.78 -3.76 19.27
N ILE A 143 3.13 -3.66 17.99
CA ILE A 143 4.50 -3.60 17.50
C ILE A 143 4.82 -2.24 16.90
N LEU A 144 6.09 -1.83 17.00
CA LEU A 144 6.58 -0.59 16.41
C LEU A 144 7.18 -0.85 15.03
N VAL A 145 6.83 0.00 14.07
CA VAL A 145 7.33 -0.05 12.69
C VAL A 145 7.70 1.35 12.21
N ASP A 146 8.55 1.44 11.20
CA ASP A 146 8.84 2.70 10.54
C ASP A 146 7.96 2.84 9.28
N VAL A 147 7.45 4.05 9.09
CA VAL A 147 6.57 4.40 7.97
C VAL A 147 7.25 5.42 7.09
N VAL A 148 7.27 5.19 5.79
CA VAL A 148 7.84 6.12 4.80
C VAL A 148 6.85 6.34 3.68
N ILE A 149 6.71 7.58 3.23
CA ILE A 149 5.97 7.91 2.02
C ILE A 149 6.89 8.44 0.93
N GLU A 150 6.63 8.03 -0.31
CA GLU A 150 7.25 8.64 -1.49
C GLU A 150 6.36 9.78 -1.99
N ILE A 151 6.93 10.95 -2.06
CA ILE A 151 6.30 12.19 -2.53
C ILE A 151 6.97 12.60 -3.82
N ARG A 152 6.19 12.94 -4.84
CA ARG A 152 6.69 13.47 -6.11
C ARG A 152 6.31 14.93 -6.27
N SER A 153 7.27 15.76 -6.67
CA SER A 153 6.97 17.11 -7.20
C SER A 153 6.36 16.98 -8.60
N THR A 154 5.16 17.52 -8.79
CA THR A 154 4.48 17.52 -10.10
C THR A 154 5.11 18.49 -11.09
N GLN A 155 5.92 19.45 -10.61
CA GLN A 155 6.63 20.44 -11.43
C GLN A 155 7.98 19.92 -11.94
N THR A 156 8.79 19.30 -11.04
CA THR A 156 10.17 18.91 -11.35
C THR A 156 10.31 17.38 -11.57
N ASN A 157 9.30 16.57 -11.23
CA ASN A 157 9.35 15.12 -11.12
C ASN A 157 10.37 14.60 -10.08
N GLU A 158 10.92 15.45 -9.25
CA GLU A 158 11.79 15.07 -8.15
C GLU A 158 11.01 14.24 -7.12
N ARG A 159 11.68 13.26 -6.51
CA ARG A 159 11.10 12.35 -5.53
C ARG A 159 11.77 12.51 -4.18
N PHE A 160 10.96 12.58 -3.16
CA PHE A 160 11.34 12.72 -1.77
C PHE A 160 10.82 11.54 -0.97
N LEU A 161 11.57 11.11 0.04
CA LEU A 161 11.12 10.12 1.01
C LEU A 161 11.00 10.81 2.38
N LEU A 162 9.80 10.76 2.94
CA LEU A 162 9.48 11.36 4.25
C LEU A 162 9.13 10.24 5.22
N MET A 163 9.79 10.21 6.38
CA MET A 163 9.73 9.10 7.34
C MET A 163 9.15 9.52 8.69
N ALA A 164 8.32 8.64 9.25
CA ALA A 164 7.93 8.64 10.65
C ALA A 164 8.38 7.31 11.28
N LYS A 165 9.05 7.36 12.43
CA LYS A 165 9.61 6.19 13.12
C LYS A 165 8.76 5.77 14.30
N ASP A 166 8.94 4.51 14.70
CA ASP A 166 8.34 3.94 15.91
C ASP A 166 6.80 4.10 15.96
N ILE A 167 6.15 3.92 14.82
CA ILE A 167 4.69 3.98 14.72
C ILE A 167 4.10 2.65 15.21
N ASN A 168 3.18 2.71 16.18
CA ASN A 168 2.50 1.53 16.69
C ASN A 168 1.45 1.01 15.68
N ILE A 169 1.33 -0.31 15.60
CA ILE A 169 0.19 -0.94 14.92
C ILE A 169 -0.89 -1.21 15.97
N ASP A 170 -1.99 -0.46 15.91
CA ASP A 170 -3.06 -0.54 16.88
C ASP A 170 -4.09 -1.64 16.55
N ALA A 171 -4.74 -2.18 17.60
CA ALA A 171 -5.90 -3.03 17.46
C ALA A 171 -7.18 -2.21 17.73
N LEU A 172 -8.10 -2.16 16.77
CA LEU A 172 -9.44 -1.57 16.97
C LEU A 172 -10.43 -2.68 17.31
N TRP A 173 -11.18 -2.50 18.42
CA TRP A 173 -12.16 -3.45 18.98
C TRP A 173 -13.55 -2.87 19.01
#